data_4dfce9a1a844aa121fe3299ada283179
#
_entry.id   4dfce9a1a844aa121fe3299ada283179
#
_cell.length_a   1.000
_cell.length_b   1.000
_cell.length_c   1.000
_cell.angle_alpha   90.00
_cell.angle_beta   90.00
_cell.angle_gamma   90.00
#
_symmetry.space_group_name_H-M   'P 1'
#
loop_
_entity.id
_entity.type
_entity.pdbx_description
1 polymer ?
#
loop_
_entity_poly.entity_id
_entity_poly.type
_entity_poly.pdbx_seq_one_letter_code
_entity_poly.pdbx_strand_id
1 'polypeptide(L)'
;TKAKHLKDTMCSEFSQIFTLCQFVLENSQNAPLVDATLHTLLRFLNWIPLGYIFEMKLISTLIFKFLNVPLFRNVTLSCLTEIAGVTVSNYEEQFVALLVQTMEQLQVMLPLTTNIREAYAAGRDQEQVFIQNLALFLCTYLKEHGQLIERRGLTNTLINALQYLALISEVEEVEIFKICLEFWNALAADLYKVAPCAHSAGLYSLGKSVGRKALYADVLSGIRYIMISRMAKPEEVLVVENENGEVVREFMKDTDSINLYKNMRETLVYLTHLDYQDTERIMTEKLQNQVNGTEWSWKNLNTLCWAIGSISGAMMEEDEKRFLVIVIKELLGLCEQKKGKDNKAIIASNIMYVVGQYPRFLRAHWKFLKTVVNKLFEFMHETHDGVQDMACDTFIKIALKCRRHFVTTQVGEACPFIEEILSTISSIICDLQTLQVHTFYEAV
;
A
#
# COMPACT_ATOMS: atom_id res chain seq x y z
N THR A 1 -31.68 34.85 4.88
CA THR A 1 -31.11 35.07 3.55
C THR A 1 -31.66 34.04 2.55
N LYS A 2 -31.62 34.32 1.23
CA LYS A 2 -32.17 33.45 0.17
C LYS A 2 -31.68 31.99 0.26
N ALA A 3 -30.42 31.79 0.57
CA ALA A 3 -29.83 30.42 0.68
C ALA A 3 -30.46 29.63 1.83
N LYS A 4 -30.71 30.25 2.98
CA LYS A 4 -31.34 29.56 4.12
C LYS A 4 -32.82 29.24 3.79
N HIS A 5 -33.53 30.17 3.21
CA HIS A 5 -34.92 29.95 2.80
C HIS A 5 -35.04 28.83 1.74
N LEU A 6 -34.13 28.82 0.75
CA LEU A 6 -34.09 27.76 -0.26
C LEU A 6 -33.82 26.40 0.41
N LYS A 7 -32.88 26.32 1.32
CA LYS A 7 -32.58 25.09 2.08
C LYS A 7 -33.78 24.61 2.89
N ASP A 8 -34.49 25.53 3.59
CA ASP A 8 -35.63 25.18 4.42
C ASP A 8 -36.82 24.71 3.52
N THR A 9 -37.04 25.36 2.38
CA THR A 9 -38.03 24.92 1.40
C THR A 9 -37.70 23.56 0.81
N MET A 10 -36.47 23.34 0.41
CA MET A 10 -36.00 22.04 -0.10
C MET A 10 -36.13 20.92 0.95
N CYS A 11 -35.80 21.18 2.22
CA CYS A 11 -35.98 20.21 3.31
C CYS A 11 -37.45 19.78 3.46
N SER A 12 -38.41 20.72 3.30
CA SER A 12 -39.84 20.41 3.34
C SER A 12 -40.27 19.53 2.17
N GLU A 13 -39.81 19.85 0.95
CA GLU A 13 -40.11 19.06 -0.25
C GLU A 13 -39.46 17.67 -0.20
N PHE A 14 -38.24 17.57 0.32
CA PHE A 14 -37.55 16.28 0.50
C PHE A 14 -38.29 15.35 1.46
N SER A 15 -38.98 15.88 2.46
CA SER A 15 -39.81 15.08 3.35
C SER A 15 -40.91 14.34 2.60
N GLN A 16 -41.52 14.98 1.61
CA GLN A 16 -42.54 14.36 0.76
C GLN A 16 -41.93 13.31 -0.15
N ILE A 17 -40.78 13.59 -0.76
CA ILE A 17 -40.04 12.63 -1.59
C ILE A 17 -39.64 11.42 -0.77
N PHE A 18 -39.13 11.63 0.45
CA PHE A 18 -38.74 10.54 1.35
C PHE A 18 -39.94 9.65 1.73
N THR A 19 -41.09 10.26 2.06
CA THR A 19 -42.31 9.53 2.37
C THR A 19 -42.76 8.67 1.20
N LEU A 20 -42.71 9.22 -0.03
CA LEU A 20 -42.99 8.45 -1.24
C LEU A 20 -42.01 7.29 -1.44
N CYS A 21 -40.71 7.54 -1.30
CA CYS A 21 -39.71 6.49 -1.41
C CYS A 21 -39.94 5.39 -0.38
N GLN A 22 -40.22 5.74 0.88
CA GLN A 22 -40.47 4.78 1.94
C GLN A 22 -41.74 3.95 1.63
N PHE A 23 -42.80 4.57 1.16
CA PHE A 23 -44.02 3.85 0.78
C PHE A 23 -43.77 2.83 -0.33
N VAL A 24 -43.02 3.20 -1.35
CA VAL A 24 -42.64 2.29 -2.45
C VAL A 24 -41.78 1.15 -1.95
N LEU A 25 -40.73 1.42 -1.15
CA LEU A 25 -39.84 0.41 -0.62
C LEU A 25 -40.52 -0.59 0.32
N GLU A 26 -41.55 -0.16 1.04
CA GLU A 26 -42.31 -1.00 1.94
C GLU A 26 -43.37 -1.87 1.24
N ASN A 27 -44.02 -1.34 0.18
CA ASN A 27 -45.21 -1.93 -0.38
C ASN A 27 -45.10 -2.45 -1.81
N SER A 28 -44.18 -1.94 -2.63
CA SER A 28 -44.05 -2.32 -4.02
C SER A 28 -43.25 -3.61 -4.22
N GLN A 29 -43.71 -4.45 -5.14
CA GLN A 29 -42.99 -5.62 -5.67
C GLN A 29 -42.53 -5.41 -7.11
N ASN A 30 -42.74 -4.21 -7.67
CA ASN A 30 -42.29 -3.87 -9.01
C ASN A 30 -40.80 -3.56 -8.99
N ALA A 31 -39.95 -4.49 -9.48
CA ALA A 31 -38.52 -4.36 -9.43
C ALA A 31 -37.97 -3.08 -10.11
N PRO A 32 -38.41 -2.67 -11.32
CA PRO A 32 -37.98 -1.41 -11.90
C PRO A 32 -38.32 -0.19 -11.06
N LEU A 33 -39.49 -0.16 -10.44
CA LEU A 33 -39.94 0.93 -9.58
C LEU A 33 -39.09 0.98 -8.28
N VAL A 34 -38.84 -0.15 -7.67
CA VAL A 34 -38.00 -0.24 -6.48
C VAL A 34 -36.58 0.22 -6.80
N ASP A 35 -36.01 -0.23 -7.91
CA ASP A 35 -34.66 0.19 -8.34
C ASP A 35 -34.58 1.70 -8.57
N ALA A 36 -35.53 2.28 -9.29
CA ALA A 36 -35.63 3.72 -9.51
C ALA A 36 -35.77 4.49 -8.19
N THR A 37 -36.53 3.95 -7.24
CA THR A 37 -36.72 4.54 -5.90
C THR A 37 -35.44 4.52 -5.08
N LEU A 38 -34.69 3.43 -5.09
CA LEU A 38 -33.40 3.33 -4.41
C LEU A 38 -32.38 4.32 -5.01
N HIS A 39 -32.34 4.46 -6.33
CA HIS A 39 -31.47 5.45 -6.99
C HIS A 39 -31.89 6.89 -6.66
N THR A 40 -33.17 7.16 -6.56
CA THR A 40 -33.70 8.45 -6.12
C THR A 40 -33.30 8.74 -4.68
N LEU A 41 -33.51 7.78 -3.80
CA LEU A 41 -33.08 7.88 -2.39
C LEU A 41 -31.59 8.19 -2.27
N LEU A 42 -30.75 7.50 -3.01
CA LEU A 42 -29.28 7.72 -3.02
C LEU A 42 -28.94 9.18 -3.33
N ARG A 43 -29.63 9.80 -4.29
CA ARG A 43 -29.40 11.21 -4.65
C ARG A 43 -29.81 12.20 -3.57
N PHE A 44 -30.79 11.85 -2.75
CA PHE A 44 -31.35 12.75 -1.75
C PHE A 44 -30.86 12.51 -0.33
N LEU A 45 -30.14 11.41 -0.05
CA LEU A 45 -29.68 11.08 1.31
C LEU A 45 -28.91 12.21 2.00
N ASN A 46 -28.10 12.95 1.26
CA ASN A 46 -27.33 14.07 1.80
C ASN A 46 -28.18 15.34 2.11
N TRP A 47 -29.41 15.37 1.67
CA TRP A 47 -30.31 16.51 1.80
C TRP A 47 -31.46 16.25 2.77
N ILE A 48 -31.76 14.99 3.06
CA ILE A 48 -32.83 14.58 3.96
C ILE A 48 -32.45 14.93 5.40
N PRO A 49 -33.38 15.45 6.22
CA PRO A 49 -33.13 15.60 7.64
C PRO A 49 -32.75 14.28 8.30
N LEU A 50 -31.75 14.31 9.19
CA LEU A 50 -31.15 13.11 9.78
C LEU A 50 -32.15 12.21 10.53
N GLY A 51 -33.21 12.80 11.08
CA GLY A 51 -34.28 12.01 11.73
C GLY A 51 -34.94 10.98 10.83
N TYR A 52 -35.10 11.30 9.53
CA TYR A 52 -35.66 10.34 8.56
C TYR A 52 -34.73 9.14 8.33
N ILE A 53 -33.41 9.35 8.44
CA ILE A 53 -32.42 8.29 8.27
C ILE A 53 -32.31 7.45 9.54
N PHE A 54 -32.16 8.06 10.70
CA PHE A 54 -31.76 7.40 11.95
C PHE A 54 -32.90 7.09 12.91
N GLU A 55 -34.02 7.83 12.87
CA GLU A 55 -35.15 7.63 13.78
C GLU A 55 -36.27 6.77 13.16
N MET A 56 -36.15 6.49 11.85
CA MET A 56 -37.07 5.63 11.12
C MET A 56 -36.41 4.29 10.81
N LYS A 57 -37.13 3.38 10.14
CA LYS A 57 -36.65 2.05 9.79
C LYS A 57 -35.82 1.97 8.50
N LEU A 58 -35.31 3.08 7.99
CA LEU A 58 -34.64 3.12 6.69
C LEU A 58 -33.41 2.20 6.65
N ILE A 59 -32.52 2.31 7.62
CA ILE A 59 -31.28 1.52 7.65
C ILE A 59 -31.58 0.03 7.69
N SER A 60 -32.46 -0.42 8.58
CA SER A 60 -32.83 -1.82 8.68
C SER A 60 -33.55 -2.32 7.44
N THR A 61 -34.41 -1.52 6.82
CA THR A 61 -35.06 -1.86 5.57
C THR A 61 -34.06 -2.05 4.43
N LEU A 62 -33.09 -1.15 4.28
CA LEU A 62 -32.03 -1.27 3.28
C LEU A 62 -31.23 -2.56 3.48
N ILE A 63 -30.81 -2.84 4.70
CA ILE A 63 -29.96 -3.99 5.00
C ILE A 63 -30.71 -5.31 4.85
N PHE A 64 -31.88 -5.45 5.45
CA PHE A 64 -32.58 -6.75 5.53
C PHE A 64 -33.48 -7.04 4.33
N LYS A 65 -33.98 -6.00 3.62
CA LYS A 65 -34.87 -6.20 2.50
C LYS A 65 -34.19 -6.17 1.13
N PHE A 66 -33.15 -5.34 0.96
CA PHE A 66 -32.58 -5.07 -0.37
C PHE A 66 -31.15 -5.50 -0.54
N LEU A 67 -30.32 -5.48 0.51
CA LEU A 67 -28.87 -5.76 0.38
C LEU A 67 -28.60 -7.20 -0.13
N ASN A 68 -29.41 -8.16 0.25
CA ASN A 68 -29.26 -9.56 -0.18
C ASN A 68 -29.84 -9.85 -1.58
N VAL A 69 -30.54 -8.91 -2.17
CA VAL A 69 -31.12 -9.06 -3.51
C VAL A 69 -30.10 -8.60 -4.56
N PRO A 70 -29.60 -9.47 -5.44
CA PRO A 70 -28.55 -9.12 -6.39
C PRO A 70 -28.88 -7.89 -7.25
N LEU A 71 -30.14 -7.74 -7.66
CA LEU A 71 -30.59 -6.60 -8.48
C LEU A 71 -30.46 -5.25 -7.76
N PHE A 72 -30.65 -5.22 -6.44
CA PHE A 72 -30.65 -3.98 -5.64
C PHE A 72 -29.37 -3.79 -4.81
N ARG A 73 -28.53 -4.78 -4.76
CA ARG A 73 -27.35 -4.84 -3.87
C ARG A 73 -26.44 -3.64 -3.99
N ASN A 74 -26.06 -3.27 -5.21
CA ASN A 74 -25.09 -2.20 -5.45
C ASN A 74 -25.64 -0.82 -5.09
N VAL A 75 -26.87 -0.49 -5.49
CA VAL A 75 -27.48 0.80 -5.13
C VAL A 75 -27.75 0.88 -3.63
N THR A 76 -28.16 -0.23 -3.01
CA THR A 76 -28.38 -0.30 -1.56
C THR A 76 -27.10 -0.06 -0.78
N LEU A 77 -26.01 -0.72 -1.19
CA LEU A 77 -24.71 -0.53 -0.56
C LEU A 77 -24.19 0.90 -0.72
N SER A 78 -24.44 1.53 -1.87
CA SER A 78 -24.13 2.95 -2.07
C SER A 78 -24.93 3.86 -1.13
N CYS A 79 -26.20 3.56 -0.89
CA CYS A 79 -27.02 4.27 0.10
C CYS A 79 -26.44 4.13 1.52
N LEU A 80 -26.04 2.92 1.90
CA LEU A 80 -25.43 2.65 3.19
C LEU A 80 -24.08 3.38 3.35
N THR A 81 -23.32 3.51 2.28
CA THR A 81 -22.06 4.27 2.24
C THR A 81 -22.29 5.76 2.50
N GLU A 82 -23.30 6.37 1.87
CA GLU A 82 -23.69 7.75 2.12
C GLU A 82 -24.10 7.97 3.58
N ILE A 83 -24.86 7.06 4.15
CA ILE A 83 -25.25 7.09 5.56
C ILE A 83 -24.02 6.95 6.47
N ALA A 84 -23.10 6.04 6.16
CA ALA A 84 -21.87 5.84 6.90
C ALA A 84 -20.95 7.09 6.89
N GLY A 85 -21.03 7.91 5.86
CA GLY A 85 -20.27 9.16 5.74
C GLY A 85 -20.78 10.30 6.63
N VAL A 86 -21.93 10.15 7.26
CA VAL A 86 -22.48 11.18 8.16
C VAL A 86 -21.70 11.23 9.47
N THR A 87 -21.24 12.42 9.82
CA THR A 87 -20.45 12.67 11.03
C THR A 87 -21.23 13.51 12.05
N VAL A 88 -21.97 12.84 12.90
CA VAL A 88 -22.73 13.48 14.00
C VAL A 88 -22.49 12.73 15.30
N SER A 89 -22.53 13.46 16.42
CA SER A 89 -22.36 12.87 17.75
C SER A 89 -23.60 12.14 18.28
N ASN A 90 -24.75 12.41 17.67
CA ASN A 90 -25.98 11.70 17.96
C ASN A 90 -26.01 10.37 17.22
N TYR A 91 -26.92 9.49 17.54
CA TYR A 91 -27.19 8.25 16.79
C TYR A 91 -26.06 7.21 16.83
N GLU A 92 -25.22 7.21 17.87
CA GLU A 92 -24.16 6.19 18.03
C GLU A 92 -24.68 4.75 17.94
N GLU A 93 -25.83 4.48 18.55
CA GLU A 93 -26.46 3.15 18.50
C GLU A 93 -26.85 2.75 17.09
N GLN A 94 -27.33 3.69 16.29
CA GLN A 94 -27.71 3.47 14.91
C GLN A 94 -26.49 3.24 14.02
N PHE A 95 -25.39 3.94 14.26
CA PHE A 95 -24.13 3.67 13.56
C PHE A 95 -23.54 2.31 13.93
N VAL A 96 -23.61 1.91 15.20
CA VAL A 96 -23.22 0.57 15.64
C VAL A 96 -24.07 -0.48 14.94
N ALA A 97 -25.39 -0.33 14.95
CA ALA A 97 -26.31 -1.24 14.28
C ALA A 97 -26.07 -1.31 12.77
N LEU A 98 -25.76 -0.18 12.13
CA LEU A 98 -25.42 -0.14 10.70
C LEU A 98 -24.28 -1.11 10.39
N LEU A 99 -23.17 -1.07 11.11
CA LEU A 99 -22.04 -1.97 10.85
C LEU A 99 -22.38 -3.42 11.22
N VAL A 100 -22.88 -3.66 12.42
CA VAL A 100 -23.17 -5.01 12.91
C VAL A 100 -24.13 -5.74 11.97
N GLN A 101 -25.25 -5.11 11.62
CA GLN A 101 -26.25 -5.71 10.74
C GLN A 101 -25.73 -5.91 9.31
N THR A 102 -24.99 -4.93 8.77
CA THR A 102 -24.38 -5.06 7.43
C THR A 102 -23.38 -6.19 7.40
N MET A 103 -22.54 -6.34 8.43
CA MET A 103 -21.55 -7.42 8.52
C MET A 103 -22.21 -8.78 8.64
N GLU A 104 -23.29 -8.91 9.41
CA GLU A 104 -24.05 -10.15 9.51
C GLU A 104 -24.60 -10.59 8.15
N GLN A 105 -25.19 -9.68 7.39
CA GLN A 105 -25.69 -9.97 6.05
C GLN A 105 -24.55 -10.28 5.08
N LEU A 106 -23.44 -9.55 5.18
CA LEU A 106 -22.28 -9.73 4.31
C LEU A 106 -21.66 -11.14 4.49
N GLN A 107 -21.57 -11.65 5.71
CA GLN A 107 -21.05 -12.98 5.98
C GLN A 107 -21.88 -14.09 5.32
N VAL A 108 -23.18 -13.88 5.16
CA VAL A 108 -24.05 -14.80 4.42
C VAL A 108 -23.83 -14.72 2.92
N MET A 109 -23.72 -13.49 2.39
CA MET A 109 -23.56 -13.25 0.94
C MET A 109 -22.16 -13.57 0.43
N LEU A 110 -21.16 -13.25 1.22
CA LEU A 110 -19.73 -13.34 0.88
C LEU A 110 -18.97 -13.81 2.13
N PRO A 111 -18.89 -15.12 2.41
CA PRO A 111 -18.15 -15.62 3.54
C PRO A 111 -16.68 -15.19 3.54
N LEU A 112 -16.08 -14.95 4.71
CA LEU A 112 -14.67 -14.58 4.87
C LEU A 112 -13.67 -15.62 4.32
N THR A 113 -14.14 -16.85 4.12
CA THR A 113 -13.37 -17.94 3.48
C THR A 113 -13.26 -17.78 1.96
N THR A 114 -14.01 -16.85 1.36
CA THR A 114 -13.99 -16.61 -0.08
C THR A 114 -12.67 -15.96 -0.50
N ASN A 115 -12.06 -16.48 -1.56
CA ASN A 115 -10.95 -15.80 -2.22
C ASN A 115 -11.50 -14.66 -3.08
N ILE A 116 -11.55 -13.46 -2.50
CA ILE A 116 -12.13 -12.28 -3.16
C ILE A 116 -11.33 -11.88 -4.41
N ARG A 117 -10.01 -12.05 -4.40
CA ARG A 117 -9.15 -11.80 -5.56
C ARG A 117 -9.58 -12.63 -6.77
N GLU A 118 -9.77 -13.93 -6.57
CA GLU A 118 -10.21 -14.84 -7.63
C GLU A 118 -11.67 -14.58 -8.01
N ALA A 119 -12.54 -14.35 -7.04
CA ALA A 119 -13.95 -14.02 -7.27
C ALA A 119 -14.11 -12.75 -8.09
N TYR A 120 -13.31 -11.74 -7.84
CA TYR A 120 -13.29 -10.50 -8.64
C TYR A 120 -12.83 -10.76 -10.08
N ALA A 121 -11.73 -11.50 -10.24
CA ALA A 121 -11.17 -11.80 -11.55
C ALA A 121 -12.14 -12.63 -12.45
N ALA A 122 -12.88 -13.54 -11.84
CA ALA A 122 -13.88 -14.39 -12.51
C ALA A 122 -15.28 -13.75 -12.59
N GLY A 123 -15.51 -12.65 -11.88
CA GLY A 123 -16.82 -12.03 -11.73
C GLY A 123 -17.27 -11.23 -12.94
N ARG A 124 -18.58 -11.06 -13.06
CA ARG A 124 -19.21 -10.14 -14.03
C ARG A 124 -19.16 -8.70 -13.50
N ASP A 125 -19.46 -7.75 -14.38
CA ASP A 125 -19.41 -6.31 -14.06
C ASP A 125 -20.13 -5.96 -12.76
N GLN A 126 -21.33 -6.50 -12.51
CA GLN A 126 -22.10 -6.22 -11.31
C GLN A 126 -21.43 -6.79 -10.02
N GLU A 127 -20.76 -7.92 -10.14
CA GLU A 127 -20.03 -8.53 -9.03
C GLU A 127 -18.74 -7.76 -8.72
N GLN A 128 -18.07 -7.26 -9.76
CA GLN A 128 -16.90 -6.41 -9.63
C GLN A 128 -17.26 -5.05 -9.02
N VAL A 129 -18.37 -4.44 -9.46
CA VAL A 129 -18.90 -3.20 -8.87
C VAL A 129 -19.26 -3.42 -7.39
N PHE A 130 -19.80 -4.57 -7.04
CA PHE A 130 -20.09 -4.90 -5.64
C PHE A 130 -18.84 -4.88 -4.76
N ILE A 131 -17.75 -5.49 -5.20
CA ILE A 131 -16.48 -5.50 -4.46
C ILE A 131 -15.93 -4.07 -4.29
N GLN A 132 -15.99 -3.26 -5.33
CA GLN A 132 -15.59 -1.85 -5.26
C GLN A 132 -16.45 -1.07 -4.27
N ASN A 133 -17.78 -1.23 -4.33
CA ASN A 133 -18.71 -0.57 -3.43
C ASN A 133 -18.53 -1.03 -1.98
N LEU A 134 -18.20 -2.31 -1.77
CA LEU A 134 -17.89 -2.83 -0.45
C LEU A 134 -16.62 -2.20 0.13
N ALA A 135 -15.59 -2.03 -0.68
CA ALA A 135 -14.38 -1.31 -0.26
C ALA A 135 -14.70 0.13 0.14
N LEU A 136 -15.51 0.84 -0.65
CA LEU A 136 -15.94 2.21 -0.35
C LEU A 136 -16.76 2.28 0.95
N PHE A 137 -17.68 1.37 1.14
CA PHE A 137 -18.48 1.30 2.37
C PHE A 137 -17.62 1.08 3.61
N LEU A 138 -16.77 0.06 3.57
CA LEU A 138 -15.91 -0.29 4.70
C LEU A 138 -14.91 0.84 5.03
N CYS A 139 -14.26 1.41 4.01
CA CYS A 139 -13.33 2.52 4.20
C CYS A 139 -14.03 3.75 4.76
N THR A 140 -15.18 4.12 4.24
CA THR A 140 -15.96 5.27 4.71
C THR A 140 -16.42 5.07 6.15
N TYR A 141 -17.01 3.91 6.44
CA TYR A 141 -17.49 3.60 7.78
C TYR A 141 -16.36 3.59 8.82
N LEU A 142 -15.29 2.86 8.54
CA LEU A 142 -14.18 2.70 9.47
C LEU A 142 -13.40 3.99 9.70
N LYS A 143 -13.30 4.84 8.68
CA LYS A 143 -12.71 6.18 8.81
C LYS A 143 -13.50 7.05 9.77
N GLU A 144 -14.81 7.10 9.63
CA GLU A 144 -15.69 7.99 10.40
C GLU A 144 -16.07 7.42 11.77
N HIS A 145 -16.28 6.11 11.87
CA HIS A 145 -16.85 5.45 13.05
C HIS A 145 -16.01 4.30 13.62
N GLY A 146 -14.82 4.05 13.10
CA GLY A 146 -13.96 2.96 13.57
C GLY A 146 -13.61 3.06 15.05
N GLN A 147 -13.34 4.26 15.54
CA GLN A 147 -13.06 4.50 16.95
C GLN A 147 -14.29 4.26 17.86
N LEU A 148 -15.49 4.49 17.35
CA LEU A 148 -16.72 4.14 18.05
C LEU A 148 -16.81 2.62 18.29
N ILE A 149 -16.50 1.85 17.27
CA ILE A 149 -16.52 0.37 17.35
C ILE A 149 -15.45 -0.15 18.32
N GLU A 150 -14.24 0.42 18.28
CA GLU A 150 -13.19 0.12 19.27
C GLU A 150 -13.67 0.40 20.71
N ARG A 151 -14.23 1.58 20.93
CA ARG A 151 -14.68 2.05 22.22
C ARG A 151 -15.82 1.21 22.79
N ARG A 152 -16.70 0.68 21.92
CA ARG A 152 -17.78 -0.23 22.30
C ARG A 152 -17.32 -1.67 22.51
N GLY A 153 -16.06 -1.98 22.27
CA GLY A 153 -15.52 -3.32 22.47
C GLY A 153 -16.03 -4.37 21.48
N LEU A 154 -16.54 -3.95 20.34
CA LEU A 154 -17.06 -4.84 19.28
C LEU A 154 -15.92 -5.38 18.42
N THR A 155 -14.96 -6.02 19.06
CA THR A 155 -13.69 -6.47 18.45
C THR A 155 -13.91 -7.41 17.27
N ASN A 156 -14.79 -8.40 17.41
CA ASN A 156 -15.04 -9.36 16.34
C ASN A 156 -15.62 -8.70 15.09
N THR A 157 -16.56 -7.78 15.25
CA THR A 157 -17.15 -7.05 14.13
C THR A 157 -16.11 -6.18 13.45
N LEU A 158 -15.29 -5.48 14.21
CA LEU A 158 -14.20 -4.64 13.68
C LEU A 158 -13.18 -5.49 12.92
N ILE A 159 -12.72 -6.57 13.50
CA ILE A 159 -11.72 -7.44 12.86
C ILE A 159 -12.28 -8.08 11.59
N ASN A 160 -13.54 -8.54 11.59
CA ASN A 160 -14.17 -9.07 10.39
C ASN A 160 -14.26 -8.02 9.26
N ALA A 161 -14.62 -6.78 9.58
CA ALA A 161 -14.63 -5.69 8.62
C ALA A 161 -13.24 -5.44 8.02
N LEU A 162 -12.21 -5.40 8.86
CA LEU A 162 -10.82 -5.24 8.45
C LEU A 162 -10.31 -6.43 7.62
N GLN A 163 -10.73 -7.65 7.94
CA GLN A 163 -10.38 -8.84 7.15
C GLN A 163 -10.99 -8.79 5.75
N TYR A 164 -12.25 -8.37 5.61
CA TYR A 164 -12.82 -8.12 4.28
C TYR A 164 -12.03 -7.10 3.50
N LEU A 165 -11.66 -5.99 4.13
CA LEU A 165 -10.87 -4.96 3.47
C LEU A 165 -9.47 -5.45 3.08
N ALA A 166 -8.85 -6.30 3.91
CA ALA A 166 -7.58 -6.94 3.59
C ALA A 166 -7.71 -7.88 2.38
N LEU A 167 -8.77 -8.68 2.31
CA LEU A 167 -9.05 -9.56 1.16
C LEU A 167 -9.30 -8.75 -0.12
N ILE A 168 -10.02 -7.63 -0.03
CA ILE A 168 -10.24 -6.74 -1.16
C ILE A 168 -8.92 -6.07 -1.60
N SER A 169 -8.00 -5.81 -0.67
CA SER A 169 -6.68 -5.24 -0.99
C SER A 169 -5.79 -6.19 -1.81
N GLU A 170 -6.14 -7.45 -1.94
CA GLU A 170 -5.47 -8.42 -2.81
C GLU A 170 -5.99 -8.42 -4.26
N VAL A 171 -7.11 -7.75 -4.52
CA VAL A 171 -7.67 -7.61 -5.89
C VAL A 171 -6.68 -6.87 -6.78
N GLU A 172 -6.47 -7.37 -8.00
CA GLU A 172 -5.44 -6.83 -8.90
C GLU A 172 -5.80 -5.46 -9.49
N GLU A 173 -7.08 -5.08 -9.49
CA GLU A 173 -7.51 -3.76 -9.96
C GLU A 173 -6.93 -2.62 -9.12
N VAL A 174 -6.10 -1.80 -9.75
CA VAL A 174 -5.33 -0.74 -9.07
C VAL A 174 -6.23 0.30 -8.41
N GLU A 175 -7.34 0.66 -9.04
CA GLU A 175 -8.25 1.68 -8.50
C GLU A 175 -8.93 1.20 -7.20
N ILE A 176 -9.27 -0.07 -7.11
CA ILE A 176 -9.79 -0.67 -5.86
C ILE A 176 -8.68 -0.71 -4.80
N PHE A 177 -7.47 -1.09 -5.19
CA PHE A 177 -6.33 -1.10 -4.29
C PHE A 177 -6.04 0.29 -3.70
N LYS A 178 -6.11 1.35 -4.51
CA LYS A 178 -5.91 2.73 -4.05
C LYS A 178 -6.92 3.14 -2.98
N ILE A 179 -8.18 2.74 -3.11
CA ILE A 179 -9.22 2.98 -2.09
C ILE A 179 -8.80 2.35 -0.75
N CYS A 180 -8.40 1.09 -0.78
CA CYS A 180 -7.94 0.39 0.41
C CYS A 180 -6.66 0.98 0.99
N LEU A 181 -5.70 1.35 0.14
CA LEU A 181 -4.42 1.91 0.53
C LEU A 181 -4.58 3.22 1.32
N GLU A 182 -5.48 4.09 0.89
CA GLU A 182 -5.77 5.34 1.62
C GLU A 182 -6.21 5.06 3.05
N PHE A 183 -7.07 4.07 3.24
CA PHE A 183 -7.49 3.64 4.58
C PHE A 183 -6.34 3.05 5.40
N TRP A 184 -5.55 2.13 4.82
CA TRP A 184 -4.42 1.50 5.52
C TRP A 184 -3.34 2.50 5.90
N ASN A 185 -3.07 3.47 5.04
CA ASN A 185 -2.15 4.57 5.34
C ASN A 185 -2.64 5.38 6.54
N ALA A 186 -3.89 5.79 6.53
CA ALA A 186 -4.48 6.57 7.62
C ALA A 186 -4.48 5.80 8.94
N LEU A 187 -4.83 4.51 8.95
CA LEU A 187 -4.81 3.66 10.13
C LEU A 187 -3.39 3.49 10.68
N ALA A 188 -2.42 3.16 9.82
CA ALA A 188 -1.03 2.98 10.23
C ALA A 188 -0.43 4.28 10.79
N ALA A 189 -0.71 5.43 10.15
CA ALA A 189 -0.28 6.73 10.62
C ALA A 189 -0.89 7.07 12.00
N ASP A 190 -2.17 6.79 12.21
CA ASP A 190 -2.86 7.02 13.47
C ASP A 190 -2.27 6.16 14.60
N LEU A 191 -2.06 4.88 14.35
CA LEU A 191 -1.44 3.97 15.31
C LEU A 191 0.01 4.38 15.64
N TYR A 192 0.75 4.86 14.65
CA TYR A 192 2.11 5.34 14.84
C TYR A 192 2.18 6.63 15.69
N LYS A 193 1.26 7.57 15.47
CA LYS A 193 1.19 8.82 16.26
C LYS A 193 0.95 8.58 17.76
N VAL A 194 0.17 7.57 18.08
CA VAL A 194 -0.11 7.19 19.48
C VAL A 194 1.11 6.51 20.14
N ALA A 195 1.93 5.81 19.37
CA ALA A 195 3.09 5.08 19.88
C ALA A 195 4.24 5.96 20.39
N PRO A 196 4.63 7.07 19.72
CA PRO A 196 5.69 7.95 20.21
C PRO A 196 5.34 8.70 21.48
N CYS A 197 4.07 9.00 21.70
CA CYS A 197 3.58 9.67 22.92
C CYS A 197 3.67 8.78 24.16
N ALA A 198 3.91 7.48 24.00
CA ALA A 198 4.03 6.55 25.12
C ALA A 198 5.27 6.77 26.00
N HIS A 199 6.27 7.49 25.49
CA HIS A 199 7.47 7.84 26.28
C HIS A 199 7.26 9.02 27.24
N SER A 200 6.20 9.81 27.02
CA SER A 200 5.86 10.99 27.83
C SER A 200 4.52 10.87 28.56
N ALA A 201 3.75 9.84 28.29
CA ALA A 201 2.43 9.62 28.86
C ALA A 201 2.50 8.63 30.03
N GLY A 202 1.83 8.94 31.13
CA GLY A 202 1.77 8.08 32.32
C GLY A 202 1.23 6.67 32.01
N LEU A 203 1.44 5.74 32.95
CA LEU A 203 1.11 4.30 32.84
C LEU A 203 -0.28 3.97 32.24
N TYR A 204 -1.27 4.83 32.43
CA TYR A 204 -2.63 4.64 31.89
C TYR A 204 -2.71 4.82 30.38
N SER A 205 -1.93 5.72 29.81
CA SER A 205 -1.88 5.92 28.35
C SER A 205 -1.08 4.82 27.66
N LEU A 206 -0.07 4.29 28.35
CA LEU A 206 0.75 3.17 27.89
C LEU A 206 -0.10 1.89 27.70
N GLY A 207 -0.97 1.57 28.67
CA GLY A 207 -1.84 0.40 28.61
C GLY A 207 -2.84 0.45 27.45
N LYS A 208 -3.42 1.62 27.17
CA LYS A 208 -4.33 1.80 26.03
C LYS A 208 -3.60 1.71 24.68
N SER A 209 -2.40 2.23 24.58
CA SER A 209 -1.57 2.16 23.37
C SER A 209 -1.15 0.72 23.06
N VAL A 210 -0.73 -0.02 24.08
CA VAL A 210 -0.35 -1.44 23.94
C VAL A 210 -1.55 -2.31 23.56
N GLY A 211 -2.71 -2.08 24.19
CA GLY A 211 -3.94 -2.81 23.88
C GLY A 211 -4.42 -2.54 22.44
N ARG A 212 -4.33 -1.30 21.99
CA ARG A 212 -4.72 -0.93 20.63
C ARG A 212 -3.79 -1.54 19.57
N LYS A 213 -2.49 -1.54 19.79
CA LYS A 213 -1.54 -2.23 18.89
C LYS A 213 -1.79 -3.73 18.81
N ALA A 214 -2.05 -4.37 19.95
CA ALA A 214 -2.37 -5.80 20.00
C ALA A 214 -3.66 -6.14 19.23
N LEU A 215 -4.66 -5.26 19.31
CA LEU A 215 -5.92 -5.42 18.59
C LEU A 215 -5.74 -5.53 17.07
N TYR A 216 -4.87 -4.69 16.50
CA TYR A 216 -4.63 -4.63 15.06
C TYR A 216 -3.46 -5.49 14.57
N ALA A 217 -2.70 -6.14 15.45
CA ALA A 217 -1.44 -6.80 15.12
C ALA A 217 -1.55 -7.79 13.95
N ASP A 218 -2.53 -8.69 13.99
CA ASP A 218 -2.70 -9.72 12.95
C ASP A 218 -3.12 -9.13 11.61
N VAL A 219 -4.03 -8.16 11.64
CA VAL A 219 -4.48 -7.45 10.43
C VAL A 219 -3.30 -6.70 9.80
N LEU A 220 -2.53 -5.99 10.60
CA LEU A 220 -1.37 -5.22 10.11
C LEU A 220 -0.27 -6.13 9.56
N SER A 221 -0.08 -7.32 10.12
CA SER A 221 0.83 -8.33 9.54
C SER A 221 0.38 -8.75 8.15
N GLY A 222 -0.91 -9.02 7.96
CA GLY A 222 -1.49 -9.30 6.65
C GLY A 222 -1.28 -8.14 5.65
N ILE A 223 -1.43 -6.91 6.10
CA ILE A 223 -1.23 -5.72 5.25
C ILE A 223 0.23 -5.51 4.90
N ARG A 224 1.18 -5.76 5.81
CA ARG A 224 2.62 -5.78 5.49
C ARG A 224 2.91 -6.77 4.36
N TYR A 225 2.37 -7.97 4.48
CA TYR A 225 2.52 -8.99 3.44
C TYR A 225 2.00 -8.51 2.08
N ILE A 226 0.81 -7.92 2.04
CA ILE A 226 0.21 -7.39 0.81
C ILE A 226 1.03 -6.26 0.22
N MET A 227 1.47 -5.28 1.03
CA MET A 227 2.30 -4.16 0.57
C MET A 227 3.62 -4.64 -0.02
N ILE A 228 4.29 -5.58 0.63
CA ILE A 228 5.54 -6.17 0.15
C ILE A 228 5.32 -6.96 -1.14
N SER A 229 4.24 -7.73 -1.24
CA SER A 229 3.92 -8.55 -2.41
C SER A 229 3.49 -7.75 -3.65
N ARG A 230 3.01 -6.52 -3.44
CA ARG A 230 2.46 -5.64 -4.50
C ARG A 230 3.22 -4.33 -4.66
N MET A 231 4.38 -4.15 -4.07
CA MET A 231 5.09 -2.87 -4.13
C MET A 231 5.15 -2.35 -5.56
N ALA A 232 4.75 -1.09 -5.74
CA ALA A 232 4.75 -0.43 -7.03
C ALA A 232 6.18 -0.14 -7.51
N LYS A 233 6.31 0.09 -8.82
CA LYS A 233 7.58 0.50 -9.43
C LYS A 233 8.02 1.86 -8.89
N PRO A 234 9.25 2.00 -8.39
CA PRO A 234 9.78 3.29 -7.97
C PRO A 234 10.11 4.21 -9.16
N GLU A 235 10.25 5.51 -8.88
CA GLU A 235 10.72 6.51 -9.85
C GLU A 235 12.24 6.39 -10.04
N GLU A 236 12.66 5.39 -10.78
CA GLU A 236 14.07 5.03 -11.00
C GLU A 236 14.23 4.47 -12.41
N VAL A 237 15.47 4.39 -12.89
CA VAL A 237 15.80 3.53 -14.03
C VAL A 237 15.73 2.08 -13.54
N LEU A 238 14.94 1.26 -14.20
CA LEU A 238 14.69 -0.12 -13.84
C LEU A 238 15.05 -1.07 -14.97
N VAL A 239 15.43 -2.29 -14.61
CA VAL A 239 15.55 -3.42 -15.53
C VAL A 239 14.45 -4.40 -15.19
N VAL A 240 13.48 -4.52 -16.06
CA VAL A 240 12.23 -5.26 -15.83
C VAL A 240 11.82 -6.10 -17.03
N GLU A 241 10.93 -7.06 -16.82
CA GLU A 241 10.26 -7.81 -17.88
C GLU A 241 9.14 -6.97 -18.51
N ASN A 242 9.13 -6.86 -19.84
CA ASN A 242 8.05 -6.21 -20.58
C ASN A 242 6.90 -7.17 -20.86
N GLU A 243 5.86 -6.69 -21.54
CA GLU A 243 4.67 -7.48 -21.92
C GLU A 243 5.01 -8.66 -22.87
N ASN A 244 6.12 -8.58 -23.60
CA ASN A 244 6.59 -9.62 -24.51
C ASN A 244 7.51 -10.66 -23.83
N GLY A 245 7.74 -10.55 -22.51
CA GLY A 245 8.64 -11.44 -21.77
C GLY A 245 10.12 -11.12 -21.95
N GLU A 246 10.46 -9.93 -22.44
CA GLU A 246 11.83 -9.49 -22.65
C GLU A 246 12.33 -8.64 -21.48
N VAL A 247 13.60 -8.79 -21.11
CA VAL A 247 14.26 -7.95 -20.11
C VAL A 247 14.68 -6.64 -20.75
N VAL A 248 14.06 -5.55 -20.31
CA VAL A 248 14.26 -4.22 -20.89
C VAL A 248 14.56 -3.17 -19.83
N ARG A 249 15.19 -2.09 -20.28
CA ARG A 249 15.34 -0.86 -19.50
C ARG A 249 14.05 -0.06 -19.54
N GLU A 250 13.57 0.37 -18.38
CA GLU A 250 12.40 1.22 -18.23
C GLU A 250 12.68 2.38 -17.28
N PHE A 251 12.18 3.56 -17.59
CA PHE A 251 12.16 4.70 -16.71
C PHE A 251 10.71 5.11 -16.46
N MET A 252 10.29 5.11 -15.20
CA MET A 252 8.92 5.45 -14.80
C MET A 252 8.68 6.96 -14.92
N LYS A 253 7.73 7.36 -15.77
CA LYS A 253 7.33 8.76 -15.99
C LYS A 253 5.88 9.02 -15.63
N ASP A 254 5.08 7.99 -15.48
CA ASP A 254 3.66 8.11 -15.17
C ASP A 254 3.46 8.61 -13.74
N THR A 255 2.81 9.78 -13.63
CA THR A 255 2.59 10.47 -12.35
C THR A 255 1.74 9.64 -11.38
N ASP A 256 0.74 8.93 -11.88
CA ASP A 256 -0.15 8.12 -11.03
C ASP A 256 0.60 6.93 -10.44
N SER A 257 1.44 6.27 -11.23
CA SER A 257 2.30 5.17 -10.76
C SER A 257 3.35 5.66 -9.75
N ILE A 258 3.93 6.83 -9.97
CA ILE A 258 4.86 7.46 -9.03
C ILE A 258 4.17 7.76 -7.70
N ASN A 259 2.96 8.31 -7.73
CA ASN A 259 2.18 8.59 -6.53
C ASN A 259 1.77 7.31 -5.81
N LEU A 260 1.41 6.27 -6.54
CA LEU A 260 1.11 4.96 -5.95
C LEU A 260 2.31 4.41 -5.18
N TYR A 261 3.50 4.46 -5.76
CA TYR A 261 4.73 4.05 -5.08
C TYR A 261 4.97 4.88 -3.81
N LYS A 262 4.85 6.20 -3.87
CA LYS A 262 5.04 7.08 -2.71
C LYS A 262 4.09 6.75 -1.57
N ASN A 263 2.82 6.53 -1.88
CA ASN A 263 1.80 6.18 -0.88
C ASN A 263 2.03 4.78 -0.29
N MET A 264 2.40 3.81 -1.09
CA MET A 264 2.75 2.46 -0.61
C MET A 264 3.99 2.47 0.27
N ARG A 265 5.03 3.21 -0.13
CA ARG A 265 6.25 3.40 0.66
C ARG A 265 5.94 4.01 2.02
N GLU A 266 5.20 5.10 2.05
CA GLU A 266 4.80 5.77 3.30
C GLU A 266 4.05 4.81 4.23
N THR A 267 3.10 4.07 3.69
CA THR A 267 2.33 3.08 4.44
C THR A 267 3.23 1.97 5.01
N LEU A 268 4.11 1.42 4.18
CA LEU A 268 5.02 0.35 4.62
C LEU A 268 6.05 0.85 5.64
N VAL A 269 6.48 2.10 5.54
CA VAL A 269 7.35 2.74 6.53
C VAL A 269 6.64 2.86 7.88
N TYR A 270 5.39 3.32 7.93
CA TYR A 270 4.62 3.32 9.16
C TYR A 270 4.44 1.91 9.75
N LEU A 271 4.10 0.95 8.91
CA LEU A 271 3.94 -0.45 9.33
C LEU A 271 5.25 -1.05 9.89
N THR A 272 6.38 -0.67 9.30
CA THR A 272 7.71 -1.09 9.77
C THR A 272 8.06 -0.45 11.11
N HIS A 273 7.76 0.84 11.30
CA HIS A 273 7.93 1.48 12.61
C HIS A 273 7.06 0.85 13.70
N LEU A 274 5.87 0.38 13.36
CA LEU A 274 4.98 -0.29 14.31
C LEU A 274 5.50 -1.67 14.73
N ASP A 275 6.07 -2.44 13.81
CA ASP A 275 6.68 -3.73 14.06
C ASP A 275 7.72 -4.06 12.98
N TYR A 276 8.96 -3.64 13.17
CA TYR A 276 10.03 -3.89 12.21
C TYR A 276 10.40 -5.38 12.12
N GLN A 277 10.24 -6.13 13.20
CA GLN A 277 10.55 -7.57 13.21
C GLN A 277 9.63 -8.35 12.28
N ASP A 278 8.35 -7.99 12.24
CA ASP A 278 7.39 -8.62 11.33
C ASP A 278 7.70 -8.27 9.86
N THR A 279 8.04 -7.01 9.57
CA THR A 279 8.48 -6.61 8.21
C THR A 279 9.73 -7.39 7.78
N GLU A 280 10.73 -7.48 8.65
CA GLU A 280 11.96 -8.24 8.41
C GLU A 280 11.66 -9.73 8.18
N ARG A 281 10.81 -10.33 9.00
CA ARG A 281 10.39 -11.72 8.86
C ARG A 281 9.75 -11.99 7.49
N ILE A 282 8.81 -11.18 7.08
CA ILE A 282 8.10 -11.34 5.81
C ILE A 282 9.08 -11.19 4.62
N MET A 283 9.92 -10.17 4.65
CA MET A 283 10.90 -9.92 3.58
C MET A 283 11.93 -11.04 3.48
N THR A 284 12.43 -11.52 4.61
CA THR A 284 13.41 -12.63 4.67
C THR A 284 12.77 -13.92 4.15
N GLU A 285 11.55 -14.23 4.55
CA GLU A 285 10.81 -15.41 4.07
C GLU A 285 10.60 -15.35 2.55
N LYS A 286 10.17 -14.21 2.00
CA LYS A 286 10.03 -14.02 0.57
C LYS A 286 11.35 -14.13 -0.18
N LEU A 287 12.43 -13.64 0.39
CA LEU A 287 13.76 -13.78 -0.18
C LEU A 287 14.20 -15.24 -0.23
N GLN A 288 13.95 -16.00 0.82
CA GLN A 288 14.19 -17.46 0.83
C GLN A 288 13.35 -18.18 -0.21
N ASN A 289 12.11 -17.75 -0.45
CA ASN A 289 11.25 -18.30 -1.49
C ASN A 289 11.77 -18.00 -2.92
N GLN A 290 12.52 -16.94 -3.11
CA GLN A 290 13.27 -16.71 -4.36
C GLN A 290 14.41 -17.71 -4.51
N VAL A 291 15.20 -17.90 -3.44
CA VAL A 291 16.37 -18.79 -3.45
C VAL A 291 15.98 -20.26 -3.60
N ASN A 292 14.93 -20.72 -2.94
CA ASN A 292 14.45 -22.10 -3.03
C ASN A 292 13.59 -22.38 -4.29
N GLY A 293 13.29 -21.37 -5.09
CA GLY A 293 12.56 -21.46 -6.34
C GLY A 293 11.02 -21.45 -6.22
N THR A 294 10.47 -21.44 -5.00
CA THR A 294 9.02 -21.48 -4.78
C THR A 294 8.29 -20.27 -5.37
N GLU A 295 8.86 -19.08 -5.23
CA GLU A 295 8.34 -17.82 -5.75
C GLU A 295 9.27 -17.16 -6.78
N TRP A 296 10.24 -17.90 -7.32
CA TRP A 296 11.19 -17.35 -8.28
C TRP A 296 10.47 -16.85 -9.54
N SER A 297 10.60 -15.57 -9.79
CA SER A 297 10.32 -14.92 -11.07
C SER A 297 11.01 -13.53 -11.09
N TRP A 298 11.22 -12.98 -12.27
CA TRP A 298 11.76 -11.64 -12.41
C TRP A 298 10.86 -10.59 -11.76
N LYS A 299 9.56 -10.71 -11.97
CA LYS A 299 8.56 -9.82 -11.37
C LYS A 299 8.58 -9.88 -9.84
N ASN A 300 8.57 -11.07 -9.26
CA ASN A 300 8.56 -11.24 -7.81
C ASN A 300 9.84 -10.73 -7.16
N LEU A 301 10.99 -10.96 -7.77
CA LEU A 301 12.26 -10.44 -7.27
C LEU A 301 12.31 -8.91 -7.31
N ASN A 302 11.90 -8.31 -8.43
CA ASN A 302 11.80 -6.86 -8.57
C ASN A 302 10.91 -6.27 -7.48
N THR A 303 9.70 -6.78 -7.34
CA THR A 303 8.72 -6.31 -6.36
C THR A 303 9.26 -6.37 -4.93
N LEU A 304 9.88 -7.49 -4.57
CA LEU A 304 10.49 -7.68 -3.25
C LEU A 304 11.63 -6.68 -3.01
N CYS A 305 12.51 -6.48 -3.96
CA CYS A 305 13.64 -5.55 -3.82
C CYS A 305 13.18 -4.10 -3.78
N TRP A 306 12.14 -3.72 -4.51
CA TRP A 306 11.53 -2.39 -4.39
C TRP A 306 10.93 -2.17 -2.99
N ALA A 307 10.30 -3.18 -2.43
CA ALA A 307 9.79 -3.13 -1.06
C ALA A 307 10.93 -2.99 -0.04
N ILE A 308 12.00 -3.77 -0.18
CA ILE A 308 13.19 -3.68 0.69
C ILE A 308 13.80 -2.28 0.61
N GLY A 309 13.95 -1.73 -0.58
CA GLY A 309 14.47 -0.38 -0.78
C GLY A 309 13.57 0.71 -0.20
N SER A 310 12.26 0.53 -0.22
CA SER A 310 11.28 1.51 0.23
C SER A 310 11.32 1.80 1.73
N ILE A 311 11.80 0.88 2.56
CA ILE A 311 11.85 1.00 4.02
C ILE A 311 13.20 1.51 4.55
N SER A 312 14.06 2.03 3.69
CA SER A 312 15.34 2.62 4.10
C SER A 312 15.14 3.67 5.21
N GLY A 313 15.86 3.51 6.31
CA GLY A 313 15.76 4.40 7.45
C GLY A 313 14.61 4.11 8.43
N ALA A 314 13.75 3.14 8.14
CA ALA A 314 12.62 2.78 9.01
C ALA A 314 13.00 1.85 10.18
N MET A 315 14.17 1.24 10.15
CA MET A 315 14.72 0.43 11.24
C MET A 315 15.80 1.21 12.01
N MET A 316 16.08 0.78 13.24
CA MET A 316 17.27 1.22 13.95
C MET A 316 18.52 0.77 13.18
N GLU A 317 19.59 1.54 13.30
CA GLU A 317 20.81 1.35 12.48
C GLU A 317 21.40 -0.07 12.58
N GLU A 318 21.47 -0.63 13.79
CA GLU A 318 21.98 -1.99 13.98
C GLU A 318 21.05 -3.08 13.41
N ASP A 319 19.73 -2.89 13.50
CA ASP A 319 18.76 -3.80 12.92
C ASP A 319 18.78 -3.73 11.39
N GLU A 320 18.89 -2.53 10.84
CA GLU A 320 19.04 -2.30 9.41
C GLU A 320 20.31 -2.97 8.86
N LYS A 321 21.43 -2.81 9.55
CA LYS A 321 22.71 -3.44 9.21
C LYS A 321 22.58 -4.97 9.15
N ARG A 322 22.05 -5.57 10.20
CA ARG A 322 21.85 -7.02 10.26
C ARG A 322 20.96 -7.51 9.11
N PHE A 323 19.86 -6.81 8.86
CA PHE A 323 18.93 -7.14 7.79
C PHE A 323 19.57 -7.03 6.40
N LEU A 324 20.26 -5.92 6.10
CA LEU A 324 20.91 -5.71 4.82
C LEU A 324 22.03 -6.70 4.53
N VAL A 325 22.80 -7.11 5.52
CA VAL A 325 23.83 -8.15 5.35
C VAL A 325 23.19 -9.45 4.85
N ILE A 326 22.06 -9.84 5.43
CA ILE A 326 21.32 -11.03 4.99
C ILE A 326 20.80 -10.85 3.56
N VAL A 327 20.16 -9.73 3.28
CA VAL A 327 19.59 -9.43 1.95
C VAL A 327 20.65 -9.50 0.85
N ILE A 328 21.75 -8.82 1.05
CA ILE A 328 22.83 -8.75 0.05
C ILE A 328 23.48 -10.11 -0.14
N LYS A 329 23.73 -10.85 0.94
CA LYS A 329 24.27 -12.21 0.88
C LYS A 329 23.37 -13.13 0.04
N GLU A 330 22.07 -13.11 0.29
CA GLU A 330 21.11 -13.95 -0.45
C GLU A 330 21.00 -13.55 -1.92
N LEU A 331 20.99 -12.25 -2.22
CA LEU A 331 20.96 -11.75 -3.60
C LEU A 331 22.24 -12.12 -4.37
N LEU A 332 23.40 -12.04 -3.75
CA LEU A 332 24.67 -12.48 -4.36
C LEU A 332 24.66 -13.99 -4.60
N GLY A 333 24.20 -14.78 -3.65
CA GLY A 333 24.03 -16.22 -3.82
C GLY A 333 23.08 -16.57 -4.96
N LEU A 334 22.00 -15.82 -5.10
CA LEU A 334 21.03 -15.96 -6.20
C LEU A 334 21.68 -15.64 -7.56
N CYS A 335 22.55 -14.63 -7.61
CA CYS A 335 23.31 -14.27 -8.81
C CYS A 335 24.26 -15.40 -9.25
N GLU A 336 24.84 -16.14 -8.31
CA GLU A 336 25.65 -17.31 -8.62
C GLU A 336 24.82 -18.53 -9.05
N GLN A 337 23.64 -18.70 -8.46
CA GLN A 337 22.75 -19.82 -8.71
C GLN A 337 22.06 -19.75 -10.08
N LYS A 338 21.56 -18.58 -10.48
CA LYS A 338 20.80 -18.37 -11.71
C LYS A 338 21.73 -18.08 -12.89
N LYS A 339 21.58 -18.87 -13.94
CA LYS A 339 22.40 -18.76 -15.15
C LYS A 339 21.65 -17.98 -16.26
N GLY A 340 22.41 -17.43 -17.18
CA GLY A 340 21.89 -16.69 -18.33
C GLY A 340 21.96 -15.17 -18.15
N LYS A 341 22.03 -14.47 -19.29
CA LYS A 341 22.20 -13.01 -19.33
C LYS A 341 21.04 -12.27 -18.70
N ASP A 342 19.81 -12.69 -18.99
CA ASP A 342 18.61 -12.02 -18.49
C ASP A 342 18.46 -12.18 -16.97
N ASN A 343 18.69 -13.38 -16.46
CA ASN A 343 18.68 -13.62 -15.02
C ASN A 343 19.74 -12.77 -14.30
N LYS A 344 20.94 -12.72 -14.83
CA LYS A 344 22.02 -11.91 -14.27
C LYS A 344 21.71 -10.42 -14.32
N ALA A 345 21.14 -9.94 -15.42
CA ALA A 345 20.74 -8.54 -15.56
C ALA A 345 19.68 -8.13 -14.51
N ILE A 346 18.66 -8.94 -14.33
CA ILE A 346 17.60 -8.70 -13.33
C ILE A 346 18.17 -8.73 -11.90
N ILE A 347 18.96 -9.74 -11.56
CA ILE A 347 19.52 -9.87 -10.19
C ILE A 347 20.52 -8.74 -9.91
N ALA A 348 21.41 -8.44 -10.84
CA ALA A 348 22.36 -7.34 -10.71
C ALA A 348 21.65 -5.99 -10.54
N SER A 349 20.60 -5.73 -11.32
CA SER A 349 19.80 -4.50 -11.21
C SER A 349 19.13 -4.38 -9.82
N ASN A 350 18.63 -5.47 -9.28
CA ASN A 350 18.02 -5.49 -7.95
C ASN A 350 19.04 -5.27 -6.82
N ILE A 351 20.23 -5.83 -6.94
CA ILE A 351 21.34 -5.56 -5.99
C ILE A 351 21.69 -4.07 -6.04
N MET A 352 21.87 -3.50 -7.22
CA MET A 352 22.17 -2.07 -7.41
C MET A 352 21.07 -1.18 -6.84
N TYR A 353 19.81 -1.52 -7.10
CA TYR A 353 18.68 -0.78 -6.55
C TYR A 353 18.70 -0.78 -5.01
N VAL A 354 18.83 -1.93 -4.39
CA VAL A 354 18.84 -2.05 -2.92
C VAL A 354 20.00 -1.26 -2.31
N VAL A 355 21.24 -1.45 -2.78
CA VAL A 355 22.38 -0.72 -2.21
C VAL A 355 22.27 0.79 -2.39
N GLY A 356 21.73 1.25 -3.50
CA GLY A 356 21.49 2.67 -3.77
C GLY A 356 20.46 3.31 -2.84
N GLN A 357 19.56 2.53 -2.26
CA GLN A 357 18.54 3.01 -1.33
C GLN A 357 19.02 3.12 0.13
N TYR A 358 20.20 2.59 0.48
CA TYR A 358 20.71 2.53 1.85
C TYR A 358 22.02 3.30 2.06
N PRO A 359 22.06 4.62 1.78
CA PRO A 359 23.31 5.39 1.90
C PRO A 359 23.81 5.49 3.34
N ARG A 360 22.94 5.47 4.35
CA ARG A 360 23.34 5.45 5.76
C ARG A 360 24.19 4.24 6.10
N PHE A 361 23.78 3.06 5.63
CA PHE A 361 24.55 1.83 5.79
C PHE A 361 25.90 1.91 5.08
N LEU A 362 25.92 2.42 3.84
CA LEU A 362 27.17 2.57 3.07
C LEU A 362 28.15 3.53 3.76
N ARG A 363 27.66 4.66 4.29
CA ARG A 363 28.49 5.62 5.01
C ARG A 363 29.10 5.04 6.29
N ALA A 364 28.40 4.14 6.95
CA ALA A 364 28.89 3.50 8.17
C ALA A 364 29.89 2.36 7.93
N HIS A 365 30.00 1.87 6.69
CA HIS A 365 30.79 0.68 6.35
C HIS A 365 31.67 0.93 5.13
N TRP A 366 32.79 1.64 5.30
CA TRP A 366 33.69 2.05 4.22
C TRP A 366 34.13 0.90 3.31
N LYS A 367 34.60 -0.21 3.87
CA LYS A 367 35.05 -1.35 3.06
C LYS A 367 33.93 -1.91 2.16
N PHE A 368 32.73 -1.93 2.68
CA PHE A 368 31.56 -2.36 1.91
C PHE A 368 31.22 -1.35 0.82
N LEU A 369 31.23 -0.05 1.14
CA LEU A 369 31.03 1.02 0.16
C LEU A 369 32.02 0.91 -1.01
N LYS A 370 33.30 0.74 -0.72
CA LYS A 370 34.35 0.58 -1.75
C LYS A 370 34.10 -0.66 -2.61
N THR A 371 33.73 -1.79 -1.97
CA THR A 371 33.40 -3.03 -2.68
C THR A 371 32.19 -2.84 -3.62
N VAL A 372 31.15 -2.18 -3.15
CA VAL A 372 29.96 -1.87 -3.96
C VAL A 372 30.32 -1.01 -5.16
N VAL A 373 31.07 0.07 -4.97
CA VAL A 373 31.47 0.96 -6.06
C VAL A 373 32.32 0.22 -7.10
N ASN A 374 33.29 -0.60 -6.66
CA ASN A 374 34.08 -1.40 -7.58
C ASN A 374 33.21 -2.40 -8.36
N LYS A 375 32.18 -2.96 -7.72
CA LYS A 375 31.23 -3.84 -8.40
C LYS A 375 30.36 -3.10 -9.41
N LEU A 376 30.00 -1.84 -9.14
CA LEU A 376 29.33 -1.00 -10.13
C LEU A 376 30.21 -0.76 -11.35
N PHE A 377 31.50 -0.54 -11.16
CA PHE A 377 32.46 -0.42 -12.26
C PHE A 377 32.55 -1.68 -13.10
N GLU A 378 32.52 -2.86 -12.48
CA GLU A 378 32.44 -4.12 -13.22
C GLU A 378 31.13 -4.21 -14.04
N PHE A 379 30.00 -3.79 -13.50
CA PHE A 379 28.71 -3.77 -14.21
C PHE A 379 28.68 -2.77 -15.38
N MET A 380 29.53 -1.76 -15.37
CA MET A 380 29.69 -0.83 -16.50
C MET A 380 30.31 -1.50 -17.74
N HIS A 381 30.89 -2.69 -17.60
CA HIS A 381 31.42 -3.51 -18.70
C HIS A 381 30.41 -4.58 -19.21
N GLU A 382 29.23 -4.68 -18.58
CA GLU A 382 28.22 -5.62 -19.01
C GLU A 382 27.62 -5.24 -20.37
N THR A 383 27.22 -6.25 -21.14
CA THR A 383 26.68 -6.01 -22.49
C THR A 383 25.23 -5.56 -22.52
N HIS A 384 24.52 -5.64 -21.40
CA HIS A 384 23.13 -5.22 -21.30
C HIS A 384 23.07 -3.73 -20.95
N ASP A 385 22.52 -2.92 -21.88
CA ASP A 385 22.45 -1.46 -21.76
C ASP A 385 21.77 -0.99 -20.48
N GLY A 386 20.70 -1.67 -20.06
CA GLY A 386 20.00 -1.36 -18.83
C GLY A 386 20.85 -1.56 -17.57
N VAL A 387 21.74 -2.55 -17.56
CA VAL A 387 22.69 -2.79 -16.45
C VAL A 387 23.73 -1.69 -16.39
N GLN A 388 24.28 -1.27 -17.51
CA GLN A 388 25.24 -0.16 -17.60
C GLN A 388 24.61 1.16 -17.12
N ASP A 389 23.40 1.48 -17.58
CA ASP A 389 22.67 2.68 -17.18
C ASP A 389 22.42 2.68 -15.66
N MET A 390 21.97 1.57 -15.13
CA MET A 390 21.69 1.42 -13.71
C MET A 390 22.96 1.54 -12.86
N ALA A 391 24.08 0.99 -13.34
CA ALA A 391 25.37 1.12 -12.68
C ALA A 391 25.82 2.58 -12.59
N CYS A 392 25.67 3.34 -13.66
CA CYS A 392 25.99 4.78 -13.69
C CYS A 392 25.08 5.59 -12.76
N ASP A 393 23.77 5.37 -12.82
CA ASP A 393 22.79 6.08 -11.98
C ASP A 393 22.98 5.75 -10.51
N THR A 394 23.24 4.50 -10.19
CA THR A 394 23.53 4.07 -8.80
C THR A 394 24.82 4.68 -8.30
N PHE A 395 25.84 4.75 -9.16
CA PHE A 395 27.12 5.40 -8.81
C PHE A 395 26.93 6.88 -8.50
N ILE A 396 26.20 7.64 -9.34
CA ILE A 396 25.84 9.04 -9.05
C ILE A 396 25.15 9.16 -7.69
N LYS A 397 24.14 8.35 -7.44
CA LYS A 397 23.37 8.37 -6.20
C LYS A 397 24.28 8.15 -4.98
N ILE A 398 25.16 7.15 -5.03
CA ILE A 398 26.09 6.84 -3.96
C ILE A 398 27.13 7.97 -3.80
N ALA A 399 27.68 8.48 -4.90
CA ALA A 399 28.64 9.58 -4.86
C ALA A 399 28.06 10.83 -4.18
N LEU A 400 26.84 11.22 -4.54
CA LEU A 400 26.14 12.36 -3.91
C LEU A 400 25.87 12.15 -2.41
N LYS A 401 25.40 10.97 -2.04
CA LYS A 401 25.02 10.66 -0.65
C LYS A 401 26.19 10.34 0.27
N CYS A 402 27.28 9.82 -0.29
CA CYS A 402 28.49 9.40 0.45
C CYS A 402 29.71 10.26 0.11
N ARG A 403 29.53 11.45 -0.44
CA ARG A 403 30.55 12.36 -0.99
C ARG A 403 31.82 12.45 -0.14
N ARG A 404 31.67 12.67 1.16
CA ARG A 404 32.83 12.82 2.07
C ARG A 404 33.72 11.58 2.11
N HIS A 405 33.16 10.38 1.93
CA HIS A 405 33.90 9.13 1.98
C HIS A 405 34.81 8.94 0.76
N PHE A 406 34.48 9.55 -0.36
CA PHE A 406 35.31 9.51 -1.58
C PHE A 406 36.51 10.46 -1.53
N VAL A 407 36.35 11.64 -0.92
CA VAL A 407 37.35 12.70 -0.91
C VAL A 407 38.25 12.69 0.34
N THR A 408 37.91 11.88 1.34
CA THR A 408 38.68 11.76 2.59
C THR A 408 39.39 10.43 2.60
N THR A 409 40.66 10.42 2.97
CA THR A 409 41.43 9.17 3.17
C THR A 409 40.84 8.38 4.31
N GLN A 410 40.36 7.16 4.02
CA GLN A 410 39.75 6.27 4.99
C GLN A 410 40.81 5.43 5.72
N VAL A 411 40.45 4.90 6.90
CA VAL A 411 41.35 4.06 7.69
C VAL A 411 41.77 2.82 6.88
N GLY A 412 43.07 2.63 6.75
CA GLY A 412 43.64 1.52 6.01
C GLY A 412 43.86 1.78 4.53
N GLU A 413 43.55 3.00 4.04
CA GLU A 413 43.76 3.43 2.66
C GLU A 413 45.01 4.34 2.56
N ALA A 414 45.67 4.31 1.41
CA ALA A 414 46.87 5.12 1.16
C ALA A 414 46.52 6.54 0.66
N CYS A 415 45.37 6.69 -0.02
CA CYS A 415 44.88 7.94 -0.60
C CYS A 415 43.36 7.98 -0.58
N PRO A 416 42.71 9.15 -0.83
CA PRO A 416 41.28 9.23 -1.05
C PRO A 416 40.86 8.38 -2.24
N PHE A 417 39.70 7.74 -2.12
CA PHE A 417 39.21 6.83 -3.17
C PHE A 417 38.98 7.52 -4.52
N ILE A 418 38.66 8.83 -4.52
CA ILE A 418 38.54 9.60 -5.76
C ILE A 418 39.85 9.59 -6.58
N GLU A 419 41.02 9.57 -5.96
CA GLU A 419 42.29 9.48 -6.66
C GLU A 419 42.48 8.13 -7.36
N GLU A 420 42.05 7.04 -6.73
CA GLU A 420 42.06 5.70 -7.37
C GLU A 420 41.12 5.70 -8.60
N ILE A 421 39.90 6.27 -8.46
CA ILE A 421 38.93 6.37 -9.55
C ILE A 421 39.51 7.17 -10.72
N LEU A 422 40.07 8.35 -10.45
CA LEU A 422 40.66 9.21 -11.50
C LEU A 422 41.86 8.56 -12.19
N SER A 423 42.67 7.80 -11.46
CA SER A 423 43.82 7.10 -12.04
C SER A 423 43.44 5.97 -12.99
N THR A 424 42.26 5.38 -12.80
CA THR A 424 41.74 4.24 -13.59
C THR A 424 40.54 4.56 -14.47
N ILE A 425 40.17 5.84 -14.57
CA ILE A 425 38.95 6.29 -15.22
C ILE A 425 38.80 5.78 -16.65
N SER A 426 39.87 5.80 -17.45
CA SER A 426 39.84 5.32 -18.83
C SER A 426 39.45 3.87 -18.98
N SER A 427 39.86 3.02 -18.04
CA SER A 427 39.47 1.61 -18.02
C SER A 427 38.07 1.35 -17.52
N ILE A 428 37.54 2.23 -16.66
CA ILE A 428 36.19 2.11 -16.13
C ILE A 428 35.15 2.44 -17.23
N ILE A 429 35.36 3.50 -17.99
CA ILE A 429 34.37 4.04 -18.92
C ILE A 429 34.48 3.51 -20.34
N CYS A 430 35.46 2.66 -20.66
CA CYS A 430 35.78 2.27 -22.06
C CYS A 430 34.63 1.58 -22.81
N ASP A 431 33.75 0.91 -22.12
CA ASP A 431 32.60 0.20 -22.70
C ASP A 431 31.27 0.98 -22.59
N LEU A 432 31.29 2.18 -22.01
CA LEU A 432 30.11 3.01 -21.84
C LEU A 432 29.80 3.81 -23.11
N GLN A 433 28.51 4.00 -23.37
CA GLN A 433 28.03 4.89 -24.42
C GLN A 433 28.19 6.37 -24.00
N THR A 434 28.15 7.30 -24.96
CA THR A 434 28.39 8.72 -24.71
C THR A 434 27.52 9.31 -23.60
N LEU A 435 26.23 8.97 -23.55
CA LEU A 435 25.32 9.46 -22.52
C LEU A 435 25.69 8.91 -21.13
N GLN A 436 26.07 7.65 -21.05
CA GLN A 436 26.51 7.01 -19.81
C GLN A 436 27.84 7.59 -19.31
N VAL A 437 28.74 7.94 -20.21
CA VAL A 437 30.00 8.63 -19.90
C VAL A 437 29.72 10.00 -19.26
N HIS A 438 28.76 10.76 -19.79
CA HIS A 438 28.33 12.01 -19.17
C HIS A 438 27.84 11.81 -17.75
N THR A 439 26.98 10.84 -17.54
CA THR A 439 26.44 10.48 -16.22
C THR A 439 27.58 10.10 -15.24
N PHE A 440 28.57 9.34 -15.72
CA PHE A 440 29.75 8.98 -14.92
C PHE A 440 30.56 10.20 -14.51
N TYR A 441 30.85 11.10 -15.44
CA TYR A 441 31.60 12.34 -15.14
C TYR A 441 30.86 13.27 -14.18
N GLU A 442 29.56 13.30 -14.24
CA GLU A 442 28.75 14.06 -13.28
C GLU A 442 28.90 13.52 -11.84
N ALA A 443 29.07 12.21 -11.70
CA ALA A 443 29.28 11.56 -10.40
C ALA A 443 30.67 11.83 -9.80
N VAL A 444 31.70 11.94 -10.65
CA VAL A 444 33.10 12.15 -10.25
C VAL A 444 33.40 13.62 -10.01
#